data_79e52cdc228c3eeee57d3cb93a00874a
#
_entry.id   79e52cdc228c3eeee57d3cb93a00874a
#
_cell.length_a   1.000
_cell.length_b   1.000
_cell.length_c   1.000
_cell.angle_alpha   90.00
_cell.angle_beta   90.00
_cell.angle_gamma   90.00
#
_symmetry.space_group_name_H-M   'P 1'
#
loop_
_entity.id
_entity.type
_entity.pdbx_description
1 polymer ?
#
loop_
_entity_poly.entity_id
_entity_poly.type
_entity_poly.pdbx_seq_one_letter_code
_entity_poly.pdbx_strand_id
1 'polypeptide(L)'
;GVEYGQPWRRTFGDNIVFTDWHKDNFFYAVKQELGYVKNIGLEFDVLPIVDHQKFSDAFPTTSFKDIGDATMRMRLIKSDEELEILRQGARIADLGGEVITKFIREGVREYEAALVGTEAMIKEIAKTFRHHELRDTWVCLQSGINSDGAHNVPTSRQLEKGDIMVMNCFPMPAGYHSALERTLFLDHVPSD
;
A
#
# COMPACT_ATOMS: atom_id res chain seq x y z
N GLY A 1 -22.43 8.01 -3.59
CA GLY A 1 -23.10 6.81 -3.66
C GLY A 1 -22.45 5.53 -3.24
N VAL A 2 -21.13 5.33 -3.32
CA VAL A 2 -20.48 4.04 -2.97
C VAL A 2 -20.51 3.82 -1.45
N GLU A 3 -20.48 4.86 -0.66
CA GLU A 3 -20.42 4.83 0.80
C GLU A 3 -21.66 4.27 1.47
N TYR A 4 -22.80 4.34 0.83
CA TYR A 4 -24.05 3.76 1.35
C TYR A 4 -24.02 2.23 1.47
N GLY A 5 -23.15 1.57 0.70
CA GLY A 5 -23.02 0.12 0.71
C GLY A 5 -22.08 -0.44 1.76
N GLN A 6 -21.42 0.39 2.56
CA GLN A 6 -20.37 -0.02 3.50
C GLN A 6 -20.57 0.51 4.93
N PRO A 7 -21.68 0.16 5.62
CA PRO A 7 -21.98 0.68 6.96
C PRO A 7 -21.01 0.24 8.05
N TRP A 8 -20.17 -0.76 7.77
CA TRP A 8 -19.11 -1.21 8.69
C TRP A 8 -17.82 -0.39 8.59
N ARG A 9 -17.64 0.43 7.55
CA ARG A 9 -16.53 1.37 7.50
C ARG A 9 -16.76 2.47 8.51
N ARG A 10 -15.90 2.48 9.51
CA ARG A 10 -15.89 3.56 10.48
C ARG A 10 -14.95 4.64 9.98
N THR A 11 -15.52 5.75 9.59
CA THR A 11 -14.78 7.00 9.43
C THR A 11 -14.88 7.80 10.71
N PHE A 12 -13.88 8.60 10.99
CA PHE A 12 -13.95 9.56 12.06
C PHE A 12 -14.82 10.74 11.60
N GLY A 13 -15.86 11.08 12.37
CA GLY A 13 -16.84 12.11 12.02
C GLY A 13 -17.93 11.66 11.04
N ASP A 14 -18.61 12.62 10.45
CA ASP A 14 -19.71 12.40 9.52
C ASP A 14 -19.20 12.24 8.07
N ASN A 15 -19.85 11.39 7.32
CA ASN A 15 -19.57 11.23 5.90
C ASN A 15 -20.37 12.25 5.08
N ILE A 16 -19.67 13.04 4.28
CA ILE A 16 -20.29 13.94 3.32
C ILE A 16 -20.48 13.20 2.02
N VAL A 17 -21.71 13.11 1.58
CA VAL A 17 -22.08 12.43 0.34
C VAL A 17 -22.52 13.45 -0.70
N PHE A 18 -21.87 13.43 -1.86
CA PHE A 18 -22.28 14.20 -3.04
C PHE A 18 -22.70 13.23 -4.15
N THR A 19 -23.87 13.49 -4.76
CA THR A 19 -24.53 12.53 -5.66
C THR A 19 -24.18 12.68 -7.13
N ASP A 20 -23.62 13.83 -7.50
CA ASP A 20 -23.24 14.11 -8.89
C ASP A 20 -21.83 13.64 -9.21
N TRP A 21 -21.66 12.98 -10.34
CA TRP A 21 -20.37 12.47 -10.81
C TRP A 21 -19.49 13.53 -11.49
N HIS A 22 -19.63 14.78 -11.12
CA HIS A 22 -18.75 15.82 -11.63
C HIS A 22 -17.42 15.76 -10.90
N LYS A 23 -16.31 15.80 -11.63
CA LYS A 23 -14.93 15.70 -11.07
C LYS A 23 -14.58 16.78 -10.05
N ASP A 24 -15.32 17.87 -10.04
CA ASP A 24 -15.10 19.02 -9.15
C ASP A 24 -16.02 19.03 -7.92
N ASN A 25 -16.90 18.05 -7.79
CA ASN A 25 -17.88 17.97 -6.67
C ASN A 25 -17.20 17.85 -5.31
N PHE A 26 -16.03 17.22 -5.24
CA PHE A 26 -15.24 17.16 -4.02
C PHE A 26 -14.90 18.57 -3.49
N PHE A 27 -14.37 19.44 -4.32
CA PHE A 27 -13.98 20.81 -3.94
C PHE A 27 -15.18 21.64 -3.53
N TYR A 28 -16.33 21.44 -4.19
CA TYR A 28 -17.58 22.08 -3.86
C TYR A 28 -18.11 21.61 -2.50
N ALA A 29 -18.10 20.32 -2.23
CA ALA A 29 -18.52 19.76 -0.94
C ALA A 29 -17.62 20.26 0.19
N VAL A 30 -16.29 20.28 0.01
CA VAL A 30 -15.35 20.85 0.98
C VAL A 30 -15.66 22.33 1.27
N LYS A 31 -15.97 23.10 0.21
CA LYS A 31 -16.34 24.52 0.38
C LYS A 31 -17.65 24.69 1.14
N GLN A 32 -18.65 23.86 0.91
CA GLN A 32 -19.91 23.91 1.66
C GLN A 32 -19.71 23.62 3.13
N GLU A 33 -18.89 22.64 3.47
CA GLU A 33 -18.63 22.26 4.86
C GLU A 33 -17.75 23.27 5.62
N LEU A 34 -16.69 23.74 5.00
CA LEU A 34 -15.76 24.65 5.65
C LEU A 34 -16.27 26.10 5.68
N GLY A 35 -17.13 26.50 4.75
CA GLY A 35 -17.56 27.87 4.60
C GLY A 35 -16.40 28.84 4.38
N TYR A 36 -16.39 29.96 5.11
CA TYR A 36 -15.29 30.91 5.06
C TYR A 36 -14.21 30.53 6.06
N VAL A 37 -13.01 30.25 5.55
CA VAL A 37 -11.84 29.95 6.35
C VAL A 37 -10.64 30.78 5.90
N LYS A 38 -9.86 31.26 6.86
CA LYS A 38 -8.67 32.08 6.58
C LYS A 38 -7.49 31.28 6.09
N ASN A 39 -7.29 30.06 6.60
CA ASN A 39 -6.18 29.19 6.27
C ASN A 39 -6.67 27.76 6.06
N ILE A 40 -6.11 27.07 5.06
CA ILE A 40 -6.28 25.63 4.83
C ILE A 40 -4.88 25.01 4.75
N GLY A 41 -4.68 23.92 5.51
CA GLY A 41 -3.48 23.09 5.39
C GLY A 41 -3.66 22.04 4.29
N LEU A 42 -2.67 21.91 3.41
CA LEU A 42 -2.61 20.91 2.35
C LEU A 42 -1.22 20.26 2.36
N GLU A 43 -1.15 18.98 2.03
CA GLU A 43 0.13 18.29 1.83
C GLU A 43 0.61 18.54 0.39
N PHE A 44 1.52 19.50 0.22
CA PHE A 44 1.97 19.93 -1.12
C PHE A 44 2.85 18.91 -1.84
N ASP A 45 3.47 18.01 -1.12
CA ASP A 45 4.31 16.92 -1.62
C ASP A 45 3.51 15.83 -2.36
N VAL A 46 2.22 15.69 -2.05
CA VAL A 46 1.34 14.67 -2.67
C VAL A 46 0.16 15.25 -3.43
N LEU A 47 -0.13 16.54 -3.26
CA LEU A 47 -1.26 17.20 -3.91
C LEU A 47 -0.95 17.50 -5.38
N PRO A 48 -1.73 16.99 -6.35
CA PRO A 48 -1.58 17.39 -7.75
C PRO A 48 -1.76 18.91 -7.95
N ILE A 49 -0.95 19.49 -8.81
CA ILE A 49 -1.01 20.94 -9.11
C ILE A 49 -2.41 21.36 -9.55
N VAL A 50 -3.08 20.54 -10.35
CA VAL A 50 -4.46 20.82 -10.80
C VAL A 50 -5.45 20.87 -9.63
N ASP A 51 -5.25 20.06 -8.59
CA ASP A 51 -6.13 20.07 -7.43
C ASP A 51 -5.85 21.28 -6.53
N HIS A 52 -4.59 21.70 -6.41
CA HIS A 52 -4.25 22.98 -5.76
C HIS A 52 -4.94 24.17 -6.47
N GLN A 53 -4.95 24.18 -7.82
CA GLN A 53 -5.66 25.23 -8.57
C GLN A 53 -7.16 25.23 -8.26
N LYS A 54 -7.79 24.06 -8.24
CA LYS A 54 -9.22 23.93 -7.91
C LYS A 54 -9.56 24.37 -6.48
N PHE A 55 -8.68 24.06 -5.51
CA PHE A 55 -8.81 24.62 -4.16
C PHE A 55 -8.71 26.13 -4.18
N SER A 56 -7.76 26.71 -4.94
CA SER A 56 -7.61 28.16 -5.06
C SER A 56 -8.85 28.81 -5.69
N ASP A 57 -9.44 28.20 -6.69
CA ASP A 57 -10.67 28.68 -7.34
C ASP A 57 -11.87 28.58 -6.39
N ALA A 58 -11.98 27.50 -5.63
CA ALA A 58 -13.05 27.32 -4.65
C ALA A 58 -12.92 28.26 -3.46
N PHE A 59 -11.69 28.61 -3.04
CA PHE A 59 -11.40 29.41 -1.85
C PHE A 59 -10.50 30.62 -2.19
N PRO A 60 -10.99 31.60 -2.97
CA PRO A 60 -10.17 32.68 -3.54
C PRO A 60 -9.56 33.65 -2.51
N THR A 61 -10.06 33.64 -1.26
CA THR A 61 -9.59 34.52 -0.18
C THR A 61 -8.85 33.77 0.93
N THR A 62 -8.62 32.46 0.74
CA THR A 62 -7.98 31.59 1.72
C THR A 62 -6.48 31.48 1.45
N SER A 63 -5.66 31.48 2.49
CA SER A 63 -4.24 31.19 2.41
C SER A 63 -4.02 29.69 2.57
N PHE A 64 -3.31 29.07 1.63
CA PHE A 64 -2.90 27.68 1.72
C PHE A 64 -1.55 27.56 2.40
N LYS A 65 -1.44 26.58 3.29
CA LYS A 65 -0.22 26.28 4.06
C LYS A 65 0.20 24.86 3.77
N ASP A 66 1.47 24.66 3.48
CA ASP A 66 2.03 23.31 3.43
C ASP A 66 2.10 22.72 4.84
N ILE A 67 1.52 21.53 5.00
CA ILE A 67 1.53 20.76 6.24
C ILE A 67 2.18 19.38 6.09
N GLY A 68 2.80 19.07 4.94
CA GLY A 68 3.40 17.78 4.65
C GLY A 68 4.38 17.32 5.73
N ASP A 69 5.31 18.18 6.14
CA ASP A 69 6.24 17.89 7.23
C ASP A 69 5.55 17.59 8.57
N ALA A 70 4.48 18.31 8.89
CA ALA A 70 3.75 18.12 10.15
C ALA A 70 3.01 16.78 10.14
N THR A 71 2.30 16.44 9.06
CA THR A 71 1.58 15.19 8.91
C THR A 71 2.53 13.98 8.84
N MET A 72 3.69 14.13 8.19
CA MET A 72 4.74 13.11 8.20
C MET A 72 5.23 12.82 9.62
N ARG A 73 5.53 13.85 10.41
CA ARG A 73 5.96 13.68 11.80
C ARG A 73 4.90 13.02 12.67
N MET A 74 3.63 13.35 12.48
CA MET A 74 2.52 12.68 13.18
C MET A 74 2.51 11.16 12.90
N ARG A 75 2.84 10.74 11.68
CA ARG A 75 2.88 9.33 11.27
C ARG A 75 4.13 8.57 11.73
N LEU A 76 5.20 9.25 12.17
CA LEU A 76 6.43 8.61 12.62
C LEU A 76 6.26 7.84 13.93
N ILE A 77 5.47 8.37 14.86
CA ILE A 77 5.23 7.75 16.16
C ILE A 77 3.86 7.09 16.12
N LYS A 78 3.85 5.77 16.31
CA LYS A 78 2.66 4.94 16.23
C LYS A 78 2.00 4.78 17.60
N SER A 79 0.69 4.70 17.64
CA SER A 79 -0.06 4.28 18.82
C SER A 79 0.08 2.77 19.07
N ASP A 80 -0.41 2.29 20.21
CA ASP A 80 -0.38 0.85 20.52
C ASP A 80 -1.24 0.04 19.54
N GLU A 81 -2.37 0.58 19.09
CA GLU A 81 -3.23 -0.04 18.09
C GLU A 81 -2.54 -0.12 16.72
N GLU A 82 -1.85 0.93 16.31
CA GLU A 82 -1.07 0.94 15.06
C GLU A 82 0.09 -0.06 15.12
N LEU A 83 0.76 -0.15 16.28
CA LEU A 83 1.83 -1.14 16.49
C LEU A 83 1.30 -2.57 16.39
N GLU A 84 0.09 -2.85 16.88
CA GLU A 84 -0.51 -4.18 16.74
C GLU A 84 -0.82 -4.50 15.27
N ILE A 85 -1.33 -3.54 14.49
CA ILE A 85 -1.52 -3.73 13.05
C ILE A 85 -0.19 -4.06 12.35
N LEU A 86 0.89 -3.34 12.70
CA LEU A 86 2.23 -3.59 12.14
C LEU A 86 2.79 -4.98 12.53
N ARG A 87 2.56 -5.44 13.78
CA ARG A 87 2.94 -6.81 14.21
C ARG A 87 2.21 -7.88 13.39
N GLN A 88 0.89 -7.69 13.18
CA GLN A 88 0.13 -8.59 12.32
C GLN A 88 0.61 -8.52 10.87
N GLY A 89 0.94 -7.34 10.36
CA GLY A 89 1.53 -7.16 9.04
C GLY A 89 2.84 -7.94 8.88
N ALA A 90 3.74 -7.84 9.85
CA ALA A 90 5.00 -8.60 9.86
C ALA A 90 4.75 -10.13 9.84
N ARG A 91 3.83 -10.62 10.68
CA ARG A 91 3.44 -12.05 10.69
C ARG A 91 2.87 -12.50 9.33
N ILE A 92 2.09 -11.65 8.68
CA ILE A 92 1.52 -11.94 7.36
C ILE A 92 2.61 -11.95 6.28
N ALA A 93 3.60 -11.05 6.38
CA ALA A 93 4.76 -11.06 5.48
C ALA A 93 5.58 -12.36 5.64
N ASP A 94 5.81 -12.81 6.87
CA ASP A 94 6.48 -14.09 7.16
C ASP A 94 5.72 -15.26 6.53
N LEU A 95 4.38 -15.31 6.66
CA LEU A 95 3.55 -16.31 6.02
C LEU A 95 3.72 -16.33 4.49
N GLY A 96 3.74 -15.15 3.86
CA GLY A 96 3.99 -15.01 2.42
C GLY A 96 5.34 -15.61 2.02
N GLY A 97 6.40 -15.25 2.76
CA GLY A 97 7.76 -15.76 2.54
C GLY A 97 7.87 -17.27 2.73
N GLU A 98 7.24 -17.82 3.77
CA GLU A 98 7.20 -19.28 3.99
C GLU A 98 6.51 -20.04 2.85
N VAL A 99 5.38 -19.52 2.35
CA VAL A 99 4.64 -20.16 1.26
C VAL A 99 5.46 -20.14 -0.03
N ILE A 100 6.11 -19.02 -0.33
CA ILE A 100 7.01 -18.89 -1.49
C ILE A 100 8.17 -19.89 -1.37
N THR A 101 8.85 -19.91 -0.23
CA THR A 101 10.00 -20.79 -0.01
C THR A 101 9.68 -22.29 -0.19
N LYS A 102 8.45 -22.70 0.17
CA LYS A 102 7.96 -24.07 -0.05
C LYS A 102 7.54 -24.34 -1.50
N PHE A 103 7.22 -23.31 -2.24
CA PHE A 103 6.71 -23.41 -3.62
C PHE A 103 7.83 -23.40 -4.68
N ILE A 104 8.89 -22.62 -4.45
CA ILE A 104 9.99 -22.42 -5.41
C ILE A 104 10.72 -23.75 -5.70
N ARG A 105 10.97 -24.00 -6.96
CA ARG A 105 11.78 -25.11 -7.50
C ARG A 105 12.16 -24.79 -8.93
N GLU A 106 13.10 -25.54 -9.47
CA GLU A 106 13.50 -25.42 -10.88
C GLU A 106 12.28 -25.47 -11.82
N GLY A 107 12.24 -24.59 -12.79
CA GLY A 107 11.20 -24.46 -13.80
C GLY A 107 9.97 -23.65 -13.40
N VAL A 108 9.78 -23.33 -12.11
CA VAL A 108 8.74 -22.39 -11.66
C VAL A 108 9.06 -20.99 -12.19
N ARG A 109 8.06 -20.22 -12.58
CA ARG A 109 8.26 -18.85 -13.04
C ARG A 109 8.24 -17.85 -11.88
N GLU A 110 8.99 -16.77 -12.02
CA GLU A 110 9.03 -15.70 -10.99
C GLU A 110 7.63 -15.23 -10.61
N TYR A 111 6.77 -14.93 -11.61
CA TYR A 111 5.41 -14.48 -11.34
C TYR A 111 4.53 -15.53 -10.64
N GLU A 112 4.75 -16.83 -10.89
CA GLU A 112 3.97 -17.89 -10.22
C GLU A 112 4.29 -17.93 -8.73
N ALA A 113 5.58 -17.81 -8.37
CA ALA A 113 6.01 -17.73 -6.99
C ALA A 113 5.52 -16.45 -6.31
N ALA A 114 5.51 -15.32 -7.02
CA ALA A 114 4.98 -14.06 -6.51
C ALA A 114 3.47 -14.12 -6.27
N LEU A 115 2.71 -14.74 -7.18
CA LEU A 115 1.26 -14.89 -7.04
C LEU A 115 0.87 -15.75 -5.85
N VAL A 116 1.55 -16.89 -5.64
CA VAL A 116 1.23 -17.78 -4.50
C VAL A 116 1.47 -17.11 -3.15
N GLY A 117 2.54 -16.30 -3.02
CA GLY A 117 2.80 -15.51 -1.82
C GLY A 117 1.78 -14.41 -1.62
N THR A 118 1.46 -13.67 -2.68
CA THR A 118 0.45 -12.61 -2.65
C THR A 118 -0.91 -13.16 -2.26
N GLU A 119 -1.34 -14.28 -2.85
CA GLU A 119 -2.61 -14.94 -2.52
C GLU A 119 -2.68 -15.36 -1.04
N ALA A 120 -1.59 -15.94 -0.52
CA ALA A 120 -1.53 -16.36 0.88
C ALA A 120 -1.67 -15.16 1.83
N MET A 121 -0.97 -14.07 1.56
CA MET A 121 -1.05 -12.85 2.36
C MET A 121 -2.45 -12.22 2.30
N ILE A 122 -3.05 -12.10 1.12
CA ILE A 122 -4.41 -11.55 0.95
C ILE A 122 -5.44 -12.39 1.72
N LYS A 123 -5.38 -13.72 1.63
CA LYS A 123 -6.28 -14.61 2.38
C LYS A 123 -6.15 -14.44 3.89
N GLU A 124 -4.93 -14.29 4.39
CA GLU A 124 -4.71 -14.09 5.82
C GLU A 124 -5.15 -12.69 6.28
N ILE A 125 -4.95 -11.64 5.47
CA ILE A 125 -5.49 -10.30 5.75
C ILE A 125 -7.02 -10.37 5.83
N ALA A 126 -7.67 -10.99 4.85
CA ALA A 126 -9.14 -11.11 4.82
C ALA A 126 -9.70 -11.84 6.06
N LYS A 127 -8.97 -12.83 6.56
CA LYS A 127 -9.34 -13.59 7.76
C LYS A 127 -9.13 -12.78 9.05
N THR A 128 -8.02 -12.06 9.15
CA THR A 128 -7.60 -11.34 10.37
C THR A 128 -8.27 -9.97 10.47
N PHE A 129 -8.38 -9.28 9.35
CA PHE A 129 -8.91 -7.92 9.25
C PHE A 129 -10.21 -7.91 8.44
N ARG A 130 -11.29 -8.34 9.05
CA ARG A 130 -12.60 -8.39 8.41
C ARG A 130 -13.05 -6.99 7.97
N HIS A 131 -13.56 -6.89 6.75
CA HIS A 131 -14.07 -5.65 6.17
C HIS A 131 -13.03 -4.57 5.85
N HIS A 132 -11.74 -4.89 5.91
CA HIS A 132 -10.69 -4.00 5.43
C HIS A 132 -10.45 -4.18 3.92
N GLU A 133 -9.88 -3.17 3.31
CA GLU A 133 -9.50 -3.23 1.89
C GLU A 133 -8.31 -4.19 1.70
N LEU A 134 -8.37 -4.94 0.60
CA LEU A 134 -7.34 -5.90 0.22
C LEU A 134 -6.51 -5.34 -0.95
N ARG A 135 -6.05 -4.09 -0.82
CA ARG A 135 -5.24 -3.41 -1.83
C ARG A 135 -3.77 -3.41 -1.44
N ASP A 136 -2.92 -3.13 -2.41
CA ASP A 136 -1.50 -2.85 -2.24
C ASP A 136 -0.73 -3.92 -1.43
N THR A 137 -1.19 -5.19 -1.55
CA THR A 137 -0.49 -6.37 -1.02
C THR A 137 0.09 -7.13 -2.20
N TRP A 138 1.40 -7.28 -2.25
CA TRP A 138 2.10 -7.83 -3.40
C TRP A 138 3.47 -8.41 -3.03
N VAL A 139 4.06 -9.13 -3.98
CA VAL A 139 5.38 -9.74 -3.87
C VAL A 139 6.24 -9.30 -5.05
N CYS A 140 7.46 -8.84 -4.78
CA CYS A 140 8.56 -8.89 -5.73
C CYS A 140 9.31 -10.21 -5.55
N LEU A 141 9.54 -10.92 -6.65
CA LEU A 141 10.47 -12.05 -6.68
C LEU A 141 11.19 -12.01 -8.01
N GLN A 142 12.46 -11.76 -7.96
CA GLN A 142 13.36 -11.74 -9.11
C GLN A 142 14.48 -12.75 -8.92
N SER A 143 14.99 -13.30 -10.02
CA SER A 143 15.97 -14.37 -10.00
C SER A 143 17.07 -14.21 -11.05
N GLY A 144 18.27 -14.71 -10.76
CA GLY A 144 19.40 -14.69 -11.66
C GLY A 144 19.64 -13.28 -12.21
N ILE A 145 19.65 -13.11 -13.53
CA ILE A 145 19.91 -11.82 -14.18
C ILE A 145 18.91 -10.72 -13.80
N ASN A 146 17.70 -11.07 -13.37
CA ASN A 146 16.67 -10.10 -12.94
C ASN A 146 16.87 -9.61 -11.50
N SER A 147 17.87 -10.13 -10.78
CA SER A 147 18.16 -9.72 -9.38
C SER A 147 19.12 -8.54 -9.27
N ASP A 148 19.37 -7.82 -10.36
CA ASP A 148 20.22 -6.64 -10.40
C ASP A 148 19.63 -5.40 -9.71
N GLY A 149 18.33 -5.43 -9.38
CA GLY A 149 17.62 -4.40 -8.63
C GLY A 149 16.83 -4.99 -7.47
N ALA A 150 16.75 -4.25 -6.35
CA ALA A 150 16.11 -4.72 -5.13
C ALA A 150 14.59 -4.97 -5.28
N HIS A 151 13.92 -4.22 -6.15
CA HIS A 151 12.46 -4.23 -6.31
C HIS A 151 12.03 -4.42 -7.76
N ASN A 152 12.78 -5.21 -8.54
CA ASN A 152 12.36 -5.55 -9.90
C ASN A 152 11.08 -6.39 -9.85
N VAL A 153 10.19 -6.15 -10.82
CA VAL A 153 8.92 -6.87 -10.90
C VAL A 153 9.14 -8.31 -11.37
N PRO A 154 8.36 -9.28 -10.88
CA PRO A 154 8.42 -10.67 -11.34
C PRO A 154 8.11 -10.78 -12.84
N THR A 155 8.91 -11.59 -13.53
CA THR A 155 8.78 -11.84 -14.96
C THR A 155 8.31 -13.27 -15.26
N SER A 156 8.29 -13.65 -16.53
CA SER A 156 8.06 -15.03 -16.98
C SER A 156 9.33 -15.90 -16.97
N ARG A 157 10.46 -15.37 -16.46
CA ARG A 157 11.70 -16.17 -16.33
C ARG A 157 11.44 -17.38 -15.45
N GLN A 158 11.95 -18.52 -15.87
CA GLN A 158 11.95 -19.74 -15.07
C GLN A 158 13.14 -19.76 -14.11
N LEU A 159 12.90 -20.22 -12.89
CA LEU A 159 13.94 -20.42 -11.89
C LEU A 159 14.86 -21.55 -12.30
N GLU A 160 16.16 -21.36 -12.16
CA GLU A 160 17.21 -22.32 -12.46
C GLU A 160 18.04 -22.64 -11.22
N LYS A 161 18.62 -23.83 -11.15
CA LYS A 161 19.52 -24.21 -10.05
C LYS A 161 20.70 -23.27 -9.99
N GLY A 162 21.05 -22.83 -8.78
CA GLY A 162 22.11 -21.85 -8.52
C GLY A 162 21.65 -20.40 -8.66
N ASP A 163 20.38 -20.14 -9.05
CA ASP A 163 19.89 -18.76 -9.06
C ASP A 163 19.95 -18.12 -7.68
N ILE A 164 20.51 -16.92 -7.62
CA ILE A 164 20.24 -15.99 -6.54
C ILE A 164 18.85 -15.39 -6.77
N MET A 165 18.06 -15.28 -5.72
CA MET A 165 16.73 -14.70 -5.76
C MET A 165 16.60 -13.62 -4.69
N VAL A 166 15.96 -12.51 -5.05
CA VAL A 166 15.51 -11.49 -4.10
C VAL A 166 13.99 -11.61 -3.95
N MET A 167 13.55 -11.91 -2.73
CA MET A 167 12.15 -12.09 -2.38
C MET A 167 11.70 -11.00 -1.43
N ASN A 168 10.72 -10.23 -1.82
CA ASN A 168 10.15 -9.15 -1.02
C ASN A 168 8.64 -9.31 -0.91
N CYS A 169 8.13 -9.49 0.31
CA CYS A 169 6.70 -9.58 0.62
C CYS A 169 6.21 -8.30 1.26
N PHE A 170 5.23 -7.64 0.65
CA PHE A 170 4.69 -6.36 1.10
C PHE A 170 3.19 -6.46 1.39
N PRO A 171 2.76 -6.97 2.54
CA PRO A 171 1.36 -6.88 2.95
C PRO A 171 1.00 -5.47 3.41
N MET A 172 -0.24 -5.06 3.15
CA MET A 172 -0.80 -3.80 3.64
C MET A 172 -2.12 -4.03 4.40
N PRO A 173 -2.11 -4.63 5.60
CA PRO A 173 -3.30 -4.74 6.42
C PRO A 173 -3.72 -3.37 6.96
N ALA A 174 -5.01 -3.04 6.84
CA ALA A 174 -5.60 -1.80 7.36
C ALA A 174 -4.87 -0.51 6.95
N GLY A 175 -4.19 -0.50 5.80
CA GLY A 175 -3.45 0.66 5.29
C GLY A 175 -2.00 0.78 5.80
N TYR A 176 -1.50 -0.17 6.59
CA TYR A 176 -0.14 -0.17 7.12
C TYR A 176 0.74 -1.17 6.38
N HIS A 177 1.77 -0.70 5.72
CA HIS A 177 2.75 -1.54 5.07
C HIS A 177 3.70 -2.20 6.07
N SER A 178 3.96 -3.49 5.82
CA SER A 178 5.08 -4.22 6.42
C SER A 178 5.91 -4.84 5.30
N ALA A 179 7.14 -5.25 5.59
CA ALA A 179 8.02 -5.85 4.62
C ALA A 179 8.77 -7.05 5.21
N LEU A 180 8.91 -8.10 4.41
CA LEU A 180 9.88 -9.16 4.59
C LEU A 180 10.74 -9.24 3.34
N GLU A 181 12.02 -9.00 3.47
CA GLU A 181 12.97 -9.07 2.36
C GLU A 181 14.03 -10.12 2.65
N ARG A 182 14.24 -11.05 1.71
CA ARG A 182 15.23 -12.12 1.86
C ARG A 182 15.93 -12.40 0.55
N THR A 183 17.25 -12.68 0.65
CA THR A 183 18.01 -13.29 -0.40
C THR A 183 17.96 -14.80 -0.25
N LEU A 184 17.63 -15.50 -1.30
CA LEU A 184 17.52 -16.95 -1.37
C LEU A 184 18.42 -17.48 -2.49
N PHE A 185 18.78 -18.75 -2.39
CA PHE A 185 19.44 -19.50 -3.48
C PHE A 185 18.64 -20.75 -3.79
N LEU A 186 18.51 -21.07 -5.05
CA LEU A 186 17.83 -22.29 -5.48
C LEU A 186 18.83 -23.45 -5.55
N ASP A 187 18.60 -24.48 -4.73
CA ASP A 187 19.38 -25.72 -4.66
C ASP A 187 20.76 -25.52 -3.99
N HIS A 188 21.61 -24.63 -4.47
CA HIS A 188 22.95 -24.40 -3.93
C HIS A 188 23.39 -22.94 -4.08
N VAL A 189 24.35 -22.53 -3.26
CA VAL A 189 25.05 -21.26 -3.44
C VAL A 189 26.17 -21.48 -4.45
N PRO A 190 26.22 -20.73 -5.57
CA PRO A 190 27.36 -20.80 -6.49
C PRO A 190 28.70 -20.51 -5.82
N SER A 191 29.76 -21.09 -6.32
CA SER A 191 31.11 -20.92 -5.77
C SER A 191 31.81 -19.67 -6.23
N ASP A 192 31.27 -18.97 -7.22
CA ASP A 192 31.89 -17.81 -7.90
C ASP A 192 31.00 -16.56 -7.77
#